data_2890423583962da3f4a9eafafab7a9bc
#
_entry.id   2890423583962da3f4a9eafafab7a9bc
#
_cell.length_a   1.000
_cell.length_b   1.000
_cell.length_c   1.000
_cell.angle_alpha   90.00
_cell.angle_beta   90.00
_cell.angle_gamma   90.00
#
_symmetry.space_group_name_H-M   'P 1'
#
loop_
_entity.id
_entity.type
_entity.pdbx_description
1 polymer ?
#
loop_
_entity_poly.entity_id
_entity_poly.type
_entity_poly.pdbx_seq_one_letter_code
_entity_poly.pdbx_strand_id
1 'polypeptide(L)'
;TRQMVNELNYAFNLMKDADSLGSIMKFNLSDSTRLLVKQTVEFWERETAIPEIIQEQMSAFRLILALTDTYSTLVMNPPYLESGNMNSILSLYVNENYKTGKNDLFTTFMLLAINLLQSNGKFGMINMDTWVYKSSFIGIREYILENTNIDSMLMLGARTFEELSGEVVQNVCFCITNSAPYNSGLYLNVSTANTCENKHQLFNSERNKLIEI
;
A
#
# COMPACT_ATOMS: atom_id res chain seq x y z
N THR A 1 9.43 30.28 -6.05
CA THR A 1 9.18 30.41 -7.52
C THR A 1 7.70 30.20 -7.83
N ARG A 2 7.22 30.63 -9.02
CA ARG A 2 5.82 30.41 -9.47
C ARG A 2 5.46 28.91 -9.51
N GLN A 3 6.42 28.08 -9.88
CA GLN A 3 6.25 26.62 -9.88
C GLN A 3 5.95 26.09 -8.48
N MET A 4 6.75 26.45 -7.48
CA MET A 4 6.53 26.02 -6.08
C MET A 4 5.13 26.40 -5.57
N VAL A 5 4.67 27.62 -5.89
CA VAL A 5 3.33 28.06 -5.50
C VAL A 5 2.25 27.19 -6.14
N ASN A 6 2.40 26.84 -7.43
CA ASN A 6 1.45 26.00 -8.14
C ASN A 6 1.42 24.57 -7.57
N GLU A 7 2.60 23.99 -7.27
CA GLU A 7 2.73 22.65 -6.70
C GLU A 7 2.07 22.58 -5.30
N LEU A 8 2.33 23.58 -4.43
CA LEU A 8 1.71 23.66 -3.11
C LEU A 8 0.22 23.91 -3.19
N ASN A 9 -0.25 24.79 -4.09
CA ASN A 9 -1.68 25.01 -4.29
C ASN A 9 -2.39 23.73 -4.74
N TYR A 10 -1.78 22.96 -5.64
CA TYR A 10 -2.32 21.66 -6.04
C TYR A 10 -2.38 20.69 -4.84
N ALA A 11 -1.29 20.58 -4.07
CA ALA A 11 -1.24 19.73 -2.90
C ALA A 11 -2.31 20.09 -1.84
N PHE A 12 -2.46 21.38 -1.53
CA PHE A 12 -3.49 21.85 -0.59
C PHE A 12 -4.91 21.67 -1.11
N ASN A 13 -5.13 21.82 -2.42
CA ASN A 13 -6.46 21.54 -2.98
C ASN A 13 -6.79 20.04 -2.87
N LEU A 14 -5.83 19.16 -3.13
CA LEU A 14 -6.02 17.72 -2.96
C LEU A 14 -6.27 17.33 -1.50
N MET A 15 -5.59 17.99 -0.56
CA MET A 15 -5.79 17.79 0.89
C MET A 15 -7.20 18.13 1.39
N LYS A 16 -7.99 18.92 0.65
CA LYS A 16 -9.40 19.15 1.01
C LYS A 16 -10.24 17.88 0.98
N ASP A 17 -9.83 16.90 0.20
CA ASP A 17 -10.49 15.60 0.06
C ASP A 17 -9.81 14.51 0.90
N ALA A 18 -8.92 14.88 1.86
CA ALA A 18 -8.13 13.95 2.65
C ALA A 18 -8.97 12.94 3.44
N ASP A 19 -10.15 13.34 3.94
CA ASP A 19 -11.08 12.45 4.65
C ASP A 19 -11.58 11.30 3.77
N SER A 20 -11.67 11.52 2.45
CA SER A 20 -12.09 10.50 1.49
C SER A 20 -10.91 9.74 0.89
N LEU A 21 -9.79 10.41 0.66
CA LEU A 21 -8.65 9.87 -0.08
C LEU A 21 -7.58 9.25 0.83
N GLY A 22 -7.43 9.78 2.04
CA GLY A 22 -6.40 9.30 2.96
C GLY A 22 -5.00 9.27 2.34
N SER A 23 -4.27 8.22 2.59
CA SER A 23 -2.90 8.05 2.14
C SER A 23 -2.73 7.64 0.67
N ILE A 24 -3.82 7.50 -0.12
CA ILE A 24 -3.68 7.20 -1.55
C ILE A 24 -3.43 8.43 -2.42
N MET A 25 -3.42 9.63 -1.83
CA MET A 25 -3.13 10.87 -2.54
C MET A 25 -1.72 10.84 -3.16
N LYS A 26 -1.61 11.33 -4.41
CA LYS A 26 -0.35 11.49 -5.14
C LYS A 26 0.02 12.95 -5.24
N PHE A 27 1.16 13.31 -4.70
CA PHE A 27 1.70 14.66 -4.78
C PHE A 27 2.90 14.69 -5.73
N ASN A 28 2.86 15.59 -6.70
CA ASN A 28 3.97 15.83 -7.63
C ASN A 28 4.69 17.10 -7.20
N LEU A 29 5.72 16.96 -6.39
CA LEU A 29 6.56 18.08 -5.94
C LEU A 29 7.94 17.98 -6.59
N SER A 30 8.46 19.13 -7.04
CA SER A 30 9.87 19.25 -7.38
C SER A 30 10.73 19.10 -6.11
N ASP A 31 12.00 18.69 -6.29
CA ASP A 31 12.96 18.55 -5.17
C ASP A 31 13.09 19.85 -4.37
N SER A 32 13.04 20.99 -5.04
CA SER A 32 13.09 22.30 -4.38
C SER A 32 11.85 22.59 -3.52
N THR A 33 10.67 22.22 -3.99
CA THR A 33 9.43 22.38 -3.21
C THR A 33 9.41 21.41 -2.03
N ARG A 34 9.79 20.17 -2.25
CA ARG A 34 9.90 19.16 -1.21
C ARG A 34 10.89 19.56 -0.13
N LEU A 35 12.07 20.09 -0.52
CA LEU A 35 13.06 20.63 0.43
C LEU A 35 12.48 21.79 1.26
N LEU A 36 11.77 22.71 0.62
CA LEU A 36 11.11 23.83 1.32
C LEU A 36 10.09 23.32 2.36
N VAL A 37 9.24 22.37 1.98
CA VAL A 37 8.25 21.77 2.89
C VAL A 37 8.95 21.11 4.08
N LYS A 38 10.03 20.35 3.82
CA LYS A 38 10.83 19.70 4.86
C LYS A 38 11.44 20.71 5.83
N GLN A 39 12.10 21.75 5.31
CA GLN A 39 12.70 22.82 6.13
C GLN A 39 11.64 23.57 6.95
N THR A 40 10.44 23.76 6.41
CA THR A 40 9.33 24.39 7.12
C THR A 40 8.85 23.52 8.29
N VAL A 41 8.71 22.22 8.11
CA VAL A 41 8.35 21.27 9.17
C VAL A 41 9.45 21.26 10.25
N GLU A 42 10.72 21.13 9.85
CA GLU A 42 11.87 21.14 10.77
C GLU A 42 11.97 22.46 11.57
N PHE A 43 11.63 23.59 10.96
CA PHE A 43 11.56 24.88 11.64
C PHE A 43 10.46 24.88 12.72
N TRP A 44 9.24 24.47 12.38
CA TRP A 44 8.14 24.41 13.32
C TRP A 44 8.38 23.41 14.47
N GLU A 45 9.05 22.29 14.21
CA GLU A 45 9.39 21.29 15.24
C GLU A 45 10.36 21.82 16.34
N ARG A 46 11.10 22.88 16.05
CA ARG A 46 12.01 23.52 17.02
C ARG A 46 11.31 24.56 17.92
N GLU A 47 10.11 24.99 17.55
CA GLU A 47 9.36 25.97 18.31
C GLU A 47 8.71 25.35 19.56
N THR A 48 8.80 26.02 20.70
CA THR A 48 8.29 25.49 21.98
C THR A 48 6.79 25.68 22.18
N ALA A 49 6.17 26.57 21.40
CA ALA A 49 4.74 26.86 21.44
C ALA A 49 4.22 27.05 20.02
N ILE A 50 3.55 26.04 19.49
CA ILE A 50 3.00 26.04 18.12
C ILE A 50 1.48 26.28 18.21
N PRO A 51 0.93 27.34 17.59
CA PRO A 51 -0.51 27.53 17.47
C PRO A 51 -1.20 26.35 16.80
N GLU A 52 -2.44 26.04 17.20
CA GLU A 52 -3.21 24.89 16.69
C GLU A 52 -3.30 24.87 15.16
N ILE A 53 -3.54 26.02 14.55
CA ILE A 53 -3.60 26.13 13.08
C ILE A 53 -2.29 25.72 12.39
N ILE A 54 -1.13 25.97 13.03
CA ILE A 54 0.17 25.53 12.51
C ILE A 54 0.38 24.04 12.74
N GLN A 55 -0.17 23.46 13.81
CA GLN A 55 -0.11 22.00 14.03
C GLN A 55 -0.87 21.24 12.96
N GLU A 56 -2.04 21.73 12.53
CA GLU A 56 -2.79 21.14 11.40
C GLU A 56 -2.00 21.23 10.10
N GLN A 57 -1.44 22.40 9.79
CA GLN A 57 -0.60 22.58 8.59
C GLN A 57 0.64 21.70 8.62
N MET A 58 1.27 21.55 9.78
CA MET A 58 2.43 20.68 9.97
C MET A 58 2.06 19.22 9.73
N SER A 59 0.90 18.77 10.18
CA SER A 59 0.38 17.42 9.93
C SER A 59 0.15 17.18 8.44
N ALA A 60 -0.44 18.14 7.72
CA ALA A 60 -0.61 18.09 6.27
C ALA A 60 0.75 18.02 5.55
N PHE A 61 1.72 18.83 5.94
CA PHE A 61 3.07 18.81 5.35
C PHE A 61 3.81 17.50 5.62
N ARG A 62 3.69 16.93 6.82
CA ARG A 62 4.25 15.61 7.15
C ARG A 62 3.65 14.52 6.26
N LEU A 63 2.32 14.54 6.04
CA LEU A 63 1.67 13.59 5.13
C LEU A 63 2.16 13.77 3.69
N ILE A 64 2.25 14.99 3.19
CA ILE A 64 2.80 15.28 1.86
C ILE A 64 4.22 14.75 1.73
N LEU A 65 5.09 14.99 2.71
CA LEU A 65 6.46 14.48 2.72
C LEU A 65 6.48 12.95 2.73
N ALA A 66 5.69 12.30 3.58
CA ALA A 66 5.61 10.85 3.66
C ALA A 66 5.15 10.21 2.34
N LEU A 67 4.22 10.84 1.62
CA LEU A 67 3.70 10.34 0.33
C LEU A 67 4.54 10.79 -0.90
N THR A 68 5.57 11.59 -0.69
CA THR A 68 6.55 11.98 -1.73
C THR A 68 7.94 11.42 -1.47
N ASP A 69 8.14 10.75 -0.36
CA ASP A 69 9.41 10.05 -0.06
C ASP A 69 9.43 8.66 -0.68
N THR A 70 10.61 8.06 -0.72
CA THR A 70 10.79 6.69 -1.18
C THR A 70 11.39 5.83 -0.07
N TYR A 71 10.95 4.58 0.02
CA TYR A 71 11.25 3.68 1.12
C TYR A 71 11.98 2.43 0.63
N SER A 72 12.91 1.93 1.42
CA SER A 72 13.54 0.63 1.17
C SER A 72 12.63 -0.54 1.52
N THR A 73 11.73 -0.33 2.50
CA THR A 73 10.81 -1.36 2.97
C THR A 73 9.49 -0.76 3.41
N LEU A 74 8.38 -1.40 3.01
CA LEU A 74 7.02 -1.09 3.43
C LEU A 74 6.33 -2.35 3.93
N VAL A 75 5.48 -2.21 4.95
CA VAL A 75 4.61 -3.29 5.45
C VAL A 75 3.21 -2.73 5.61
N MET A 76 2.21 -3.43 5.06
CA MET A 76 0.85 -2.92 5.03
C MET A 76 -0.19 -4.01 5.29
N ASN A 77 -1.25 -3.62 5.99
CA ASN A 77 -2.55 -4.29 6.00
C ASN A 77 -3.59 -3.25 5.55
N PRO A 78 -3.86 -3.15 4.24
CA PRO A 78 -4.71 -2.09 3.68
C PRO A 78 -6.20 -2.33 4.00
N PRO A 79 -7.02 -1.29 3.96
CA PRO A 79 -8.46 -1.45 4.04
C PRO A 79 -9.01 -2.17 2.80
N TYR A 80 -10.11 -2.93 2.99
CA TYR A 80 -10.85 -3.62 1.95
C TYR A 80 -12.11 -2.83 1.63
N LEU A 81 -12.23 -2.34 0.41
CA LEU A 81 -13.40 -1.59 -0.05
C LEU A 81 -13.54 -1.76 -1.56
N GLU A 82 -14.52 -2.56 -1.95
CA GLU A 82 -14.83 -2.77 -3.37
C GLU A 82 -15.24 -1.46 -4.05
N SER A 83 -14.93 -1.31 -5.32
CA SER A 83 -15.18 -0.11 -6.11
C SER A 83 -16.65 0.35 -6.09
N GLY A 84 -17.60 -0.58 -6.00
CA GLY A 84 -19.04 -0.27 -5.89
C GLY A 84 -19.45 0.39 -4.56
N ASN A 85 -18.61 0.29 -3.53
CA ASN A 85 -18.86 0.86 -2.20
C ASN A 85 -18.05 2.15 -1.94
N MET A 86 -17.21 2.57 -2.88
CA MET A 86 -16.46 3.82 -2.79
C MET A 86 -17.38 5.02 -2.97
N ASN A 87 -17.20 6.08 -2.17
CA ASN A 87 -17.87 7.34 -2.41
C ASN A 87 -17.41 7.97 -3.76
N SER A 88 -18.12 8.97 -4.26
CA SER A 88 -17.87 9.56 -5.59
C SER A 88 -16.46 10.16 -5.72
N ILE A 89 -15.93 10.80 -4.66
CA ILE A 89 -14.60 11.41 -4.64
C ILE A 89 -13.52 10.33 -4.76
N LEU A 90 -13.60 9.32 -3.91
CA LEU A 90 -12.66 8.20 -3.90
C LEU A 90 -12.69 7.42 -5.21
N SER A 91 -13.89 7.10 -5.70
CA SER A 91 -14.08 6.36 -6.95
C SER A 91 -13.49 7.11 -8.15
N LEU A 92 -13.75 8.41 -8.27
CA LEU A 92 -13.18 9.24 -9.34
C LEU A 92 -11.65 9.24 -9.25
N TYR A 93 -11.12 9.53 -8.07
CA TYR A 93 -9.68 9.63 -7.86
C TYR A 93 -8.94 8.32 -8.17
N VAL A 94 -9.47 7.18 -7.70
CA VAL A 94 -8.89 5.85 -7.94
C VAL A 94 -8.94 5.49 -9.43
N ASN A 95 -10.06 5.79 -10.12
CA ASN A 95 -10.19 5.55 -11.56
C ASN A 95 -9.18 6.36 -12.41
N GLU A 96 -8.85 7.58 -11.99
CA GLU A 96 -7.89 8.44 -12.69
C GLU A 96 -6.44 8.04 -12.39
N ASN A 97 -6.11 7.78 -11.13
CA ASN A 97 -4.73 7.66 -10.65
C ASN A 97 -4.24 6.22 -10.46
N TYR A 98 -5.15 5.21 -10.39
CA TYR A 98 -4.84 3.82 -10.07
C TYR A 98 -5.61 2.82 -10.95
N LYS A 99 -5.65 3.04 -12.25
CA LYS A 99 -6.50 2.32 -13.22
C LYS A 99 -6.45 0.79 -13.10
N THR A 100 -5.27 0.21 -12.93
CA THR A 100 -5.07 -1.24 -12.82
C THR A 100 -5.45 -1.80 -11.45
N GLY A 101 -5.44 -0.95 -10.41
CA GLY A 101 -5.80 -1.32 -9.03
C GLY A 101 -7.15 -0.81 -8.56
N LYS A 102 -8.03 -0.36 -9.45
CA LYS A 102 -9.26 0.38 -9.11
C LYS A 102 -10.41 -0.48 -8.58
N ASN A 103 -10.32 -1.80 -8.70
CA ASN A 103 -11.45 -2.68 -8.39
C ASN A 103 -11.68 -2.86 -6.88
N ASP A 104 -10.65 -2.68 -6.09
CA ASP A 104 -10.72 -2.65 -4.62
C ASP A 104 -9.63 -1.74 -4.07
N LEU A 105 -9.87 -1.18 -2.89
CA LEU A 105 -8.92 -0.26 -2.26
C LEU A 105 -7.60 -0.96 -1.91
N PHE A 106 -7.62 -2.25 -1.50
CA PHE A 106 -6.38 -2.97 -1.23
C PHE A 106 -5.47 -3.09 -2.48
N THR A 107 -6.04 -3.23 -3.69
CA THR A 107 -5.24 -3.25 -4.92
C THR A 107 -4.72 -1.86 -5.30
N THR A 108 -5.45 -0.80 -4.94
CA THR A 108 -4.95 0.58 -5.00
C THR A 108 -3.72 0.75 -4.11
N PHE A 109 -3.74 0.21 -2.89
CA PHE A 109 -2.60 0.23 -1.96
C PHE A 109 -1.41 -0.61 -2.43
N MET A 110 -1.63 -1.68 -3.19
CA MET A 110 -0.52 -2.42 -3.83
C MET A 110 0.24 -1.53 -4.82
N LEU A 111 -0.47 -0.77 -5.65
CA LEU A 111 0.15 0.19 -6.58
C LEU A 111 0.81 1.36 -5.84
N LEU A 112 0.20 1.86 -4.78
CA LEU A 112 0.80 2.87 -3.91
C LEU A 112 2.13 2.38 -3.34
N ALA A 113 2.15 1.16 -2.79
CA ALA A 113 3.37 0.57 -2.24
C ALA A 113 4.50 0.54 -3.26
N ILE A 114 4.24 0.06 -4.48
CA ILE A 114 5.22 0.00 -5.56
C ILE A 114 5.74 1.42 -5.90
N ASN A 115 4.85 2.41 -5.97
CA ASN A 115 5.22 3.79 -6.28
C ASN A 115 6.09 4.45 -5.20
N LEU A 116 5.92 4.05 -3.94
CA LEU A 116 6.69 4.58 -2.81
C LEU A 116 7.99 3.80 -2.54
N LEU A 117 8.25 2.70 -3.24
CA LEU A 117 9.47 1.95 -3.06
C LEU A 117 10.62 2.50 -3.91
N GLN A 118 11.80 2.50 -3.31
CA GLN A 118 13.06 2.64 -4.04
C GLN A 118 13.24 1.47 -5.01
N SER A 119 14.13 1.63 -5.99
CA SER A 119 14.58 0.49 -6.81
C SER A 119 15.16 -0.60 -5.90
N ASN A 120 14.74 -1.84 -6.10
CA ASN A 120 15.03 -3.01 -5.25
C ASN A 120 14.49 -2.92 -3.81
N GLY A 121 13.67 -1.92 -3.50
CA GLY A 121 12.92 -1.89 -2.24
C GLY A 121 11.86 -2.99 -2.20
N LYS A 122 11.43 -3.35 -0.99
CA LYS A 122 10.50 -4.47 -0.78
C LYS A 122 9.24 -4.03 -0.05
N PHE A 123 8.11 -4.62 -0.40
CA PHE A 123 6.94 -4.49 0.47
C PHE A 123 6.34 -5.84 0.82
N GLY A 124 5.91 -5.96 2.09
CA GLY A 124 5.11 -7.04 2.60
C GLY A 124 3.67 -6.59 2.80
N MET A 125 2.71 -7.40 2.37
CA MET A 125 1.30 -7.09 2.53
C MET A 125 0.50 -8.33 2.88
N ILE A 126 -0.53 -8.15 3.72
CA ILE A 126 -1.62 -9.11 3.89
C ILE A 126 -2.89 -8.46 3.35
N ASN A 127 -3.61 -9.17 2.49
CA ASN A 127 -4.87 -8.69 1.93
C ASN A 127 -5.77 -9.86 1.51
N MET A 128 -6.91 -9.55 0.85
CA MET A 128 -7.79 -10.58 0.29
C MET A 128 -7.09 -11.32 -0.85
N ASP A 129 -7.23 -12.64 -0.90
CA ASP A 129 -6.62 -13.49 -1.92
C ASP A 129 -7.30 -13.40 -3.28
N THR A 130 -8.44 -12.74 -3.38
CA THR A 130 -9.26 -12.63 -4.60
C THR A 130 -8.51 -12.07 -5.80
N TRP A 131 -7.52 -11.22 -5.59
CA TRP A 131 -6.71 -10.67 -6.69
C TRP A 131 -5.84 -11.73 -7.37
N VAL A 132 -5.53 -12.83 -6.69
CA VAL A 132 -4.70 -13.90 -7.23
C VAL A 132 -5.41 -14.67 -8.35
N TYR A 133 -6.73 -14.81 -8.29
CA TYR A 133 -7.46 -15.69 -9.21
C TYR A 133 -8.69 -15.09 -9.92
N LYS A 134 -9.37 -14.07 -9.34
CA LYS A 134 -10.55 -13.48 -10.00
C LYS A 134 -10.17 -12.74 -11.27
N SER A 135 -11.01 -12.87 -12.32
CA SER A 135 -10.81 -12.22 -13.62
C SER A 135 -10.84 -10.70 -13.54
N SER A 136 -11.64 -10.12 -12.61
CA SER A 136 -11.72 -8.68 -12.38
C SER A 136 -10.37 -8.05 -11.99
N PHE A 137 -9.44 -8.84 -11.45
CA PHE A 137 -8.11 -8.38 -11.03
C PHE A 137 -6.99 -8.72 -12.02
N ILE A 138 -7.30 -9.09 -13.27
CA ILE A 138 -6.27 -9.45 -14.26
C ILE A 138 -5.26 -8.32 -14.47
N GLY A 139 -5.70 -7.07 -14.57
CA GLY A 139 -4.81 -5.94 -14.82
C GLY A 139 -3.78 -5.71 -13.70
N ILE A 140 -4.15 -5.87 -12.43
CA ILE A 140 -3.16 -5.74 -11.34
C ILE A 140 -2.19 -6.94 -11.32
N ARG A 141 -2.66 -8.17 -11.65
CA ARG A 141 -1.78 -9.35 -11.76
C ARG A 141 -0.75 -9.18 -12.87
N GLU A 142 -1.19 -8.79 -14.06
CA GLU A 142 -0.30 -8.51 -15.20
C GLU A 142 0.73 -7.44 -14.82
N TYR A 143 0.29 -6.33 -14.24
CA TYR A 143 1.18 -5.26 -13.80
C TYR A 143 2.26 -5.76 -12.82
N ILE A 144 1.87 -6.55 -11.81
CA ILE A 144 2.80 -7.09 -10.81
C ILE A 144 3.78 -8.06 -11.45
N LEU A 145 3.29 -8.99 -12.27
CA LEU A 145 4.13 -10.01 -12.91
C LEU A 145 5.12 -9.43 -13.94
N GLU A 146 4.78 -8.32 -14.57
CA GLU A 146 5.64 -7.68 -15.57
C GLU A 146 6.65 -6.69 -14.96
N ASN A 147 6.30 -6.03 -13.85
CA ASN A 147 7.06 -4.89 -13.33
C ASN A 147 7.72 -5.14 -11.98
N THR A 148 7.43 -6.26 -11.32
CA THR A 148 7.96 -6.56 -9.99
C THR A 148 8.40 -8.01 -9.88
N ASN A 149 9.16 -8.34 -8.81
CA ASN A 149 9.49 -9.71 -8.47
C ASN A 149 8.71 -10.15 -7.23
N ILE A 150 7.91 -11.21 -7.34
CA ILE A 150 7.25 -11.81 -6.17
C ILE A 150 8.25 -12.72 -5.47
N ASP A 151 8.76 -12.29 -4.32
CA ASP A 151 9.76 -13.04 -3.55
C ASP A 151 9.12 -14.24 -2.81
N SER A 152 7.94 -14.01 -2.25
CA SER A 152 7.20 -15.06 -1.55
C SER A 152 5.71 -14.76 -1.49
N MET A 153 4.92 -15.84 -1.41
CA MET A 153 3.46 -15.76 -1.24
C MET A 153 2.97 -16.92 -0.38
N LEU A 154 2.15 -16.61 0.61
CA LEU A 154 1.51 -17.57 1.50
C LEU A 154 -0.01 -17.43 1.39
N MET A 155 -0.67 -18.43 0.81
CA MET A 155 -2.13 -18.51 0.77
C MET A 155 -2.64 -18.97 2.13
N LEU A 156 -3.24 -18.04 2.87
CA LEU A 156 -3.76 -18.29 4.22
C LEU A 156 -5.19 -18.83 4.20
N GLY A 157 -5.99 -18.41 3.20
CA GLY A 157 -7.41 -18.78 3.10
C GLY A 157 -8.28 -18.15 4.19
N ALA A 158 -9.41 -18.77 4.47
CA ALA A 158 -10.36 -18.32 5.48
C ALA A 158 -9.86 -18.54 6.92
N ARG A 159 -10.46 -17.84 7.90
CA ARG A 159 -10.14 -17.98 9.34
C ARG A 159 -8.66 -17.71 9.65
N THR A 160 -8.11 -16.70 9.04
CA THR A 160 -6.75 -16.23 9.29
C THR A 160 -6.65 -15.52 10.65
N PHE A 161 -7.72 -14.86 11.07
CA PHE A 161 -7.84 -14.12 12.33
C PHE A 161 -8.93 -14.80 13.21
N GLU A 162 -8.60 -15.11 14.45
CA GLU A 162 -9.50 -15.82 15.37
C GLU A 162 -10.72 -14.98 15.79
N GLU A 163 -10.58 -13.66 15.82
CA GLU A 163 -11.59 -12.73 16.34
C GLU A 163 -12.68 -12.34 15.33
N LEU A 164 -12.53 -12.68 14.05
CA LEU A 164 -13.51 -12.35 13.01
C LEU A 164 -14.55 -13.45 12.86
N SER A 165 -15.51 -13.50 13.80
CA SER A 165 -16.69 -14.34 13.68
C SER A 165 -17.68 -13.72 12.70
N GLY A 166 -17.79 -14.26 11.48
CA GLY A 166 -18.89 -13.95 10.58
C GLY A 166 -18.56 -13.76 9.10
N GLU A 167 -17.44 -13.21 8.74
CA GLU A 167 -17.05 -13.05 7.33
C GLU A 167 -15.94 -14.02 6.95
N VAL A 168 -16.20 -14.82 5.91
CA VAL A 168 -15.22 -15.76 5.36
C VAL A 168 -14.28 -15.01 4.40
N VAL A 169 -13.54 -14.04 4.93
CA VAL A 169 -12.50 -13.37 4.16
C VAL A 169 -11.33 -14.33 4.01
N GLN A 170 -10.96 -14.63 2.76
CA GLN A 170 -9.79 -15.42 2.46
C GLN A 170 -8.60 -14.49 2.22
N ASN A 171 -7.51 -14.75 2.92
CA ASN A 171 -6.33 -13.88 2.91
C ASN A 171 -5.13 -14.54 2.26
N VAL A 172 -4.29 -13.67 1.71
CA VAL A 172 -2.95 -13.97 1.21
C VAL A 172 -1.95 -13.01 1.84
N CYS A 173 -0.80 -13.52 2.23
CA CYS A 173 0.36 -12.73 2.66
C CYS A 173 1.47 -12.88 1.63
N PHE A 174 2.13 -11.79 1.25
CA PHE A 174 3.18 -11.84 0.24
C PHE A 174 4.25 -10.77 0.44
N CYS A 175 5.42 -11.01 -0.13
CA CYS A 175 6.51 -10.06 -0.24
C CYS A 175 6.85 -9.86 -1.72
N ILE A 176 7.00 -8.60 -2.12
CA ILE A 176 7.32 -8.20 -3.48
C ILE A 176 8.51 -7.24 -3.47
N THR A 177 9.44 -7.43 -4.39
CA THR A 177 10.55 -6.51 -4.67
C THR A 177 10.21 -5.61 -5.86
N ASN A 178 10.45 -4.31 -5.73
CA ASN A 178 10.32 -3.33 -6.81
C ASN A 178 11.50 -3.44 -7.78
N SER A 179 11.48 -4.46 -8.60
CA SER A 179 12.45 -4.73 -9.66
C SER A 179 11.80 -5.54 -10.76
N ALA A 180 12.34 -5.51 -11.96
CA ALA A 180 11.93 -6.46 -12.99
C ALA A 180 12.03 -7.91 -12.46
N PRO A 181 11.16 -8.83 -12.92
CA PRO A 181 11.21 -10.23 -12.50
C PRO A 181 12.60 -10.84 -12.77
N TYR A 182 13.21 -11.47 -11.76
CA TYR A 182 14.56 -12.04 -11.89
C TYR A 182 14.69 -13.44 -11.31
N ASN A 183 13.83 -13.83 -10.36
CA ASN A 183 13.88 -15.14 -9.70
C ASN A 183 12.49 -15.73 -9.52
N SER A 184 12.44 -17.05 -9.34
CA SER A 184 11.23 -17.73 -8.87
C SER A 184 10.99 -17.41 -7.41
N GLY A 185 9.75 -17.06 -7.06
CA GLY A 185 9.33 -16.84 -5.69
C GLY A 185 9.06 -18.14 -4.94
N LEU A 186 8.97 -18.03 -3.61
CA LEU A 186 8.55 -19.10 -2.72
C LEU A 186 7.03 -19.04 -2.52
N TYR A 187 6.32 -20.11 -2.89
CA TYR A 187 4.86 -20.17 -2.79
C TYR A 187 4.42 -21.30 -1.86
N LEU A 188 3.68 -20.95 -0.81
CA LEU A 188 3.12 -21.90 0.15
C LEU A 188 1.60 -21.74 0.22
N ASN A 189 0.90 -22.85 0.43
CA ASN A 189 -0.55 -22.86 0.55
C ASN A 189 -1.00 -23.64 1.80
N VAL A 190 -1.54 -22.90 2.78
CA VAL A 190 -2.10 -23.48 4.02
C VAL A 190 -3.61 -23.27 4.11
N SER A 191 -4.25 -22.83 3.03
CA SER A 191 -5.68 -22.51 2.99
C SER A 191 -6.61 -23.70 3.26
N THR A 192 -6.10 -24.93 3.07
CA THR A 192 -6.84 -26.17 3.31
C THR A 192 -7.02 -26.49 4.80
N ALA A 193 -6.20 -25.91 5.67
CA ALA A 193 -6.32 -26.09 7.11
C ALA A 193 -7.40 -25.16 7.70
N ASN A 194 -8.22 -25.69 8.60
CA ASN A 194 -9.43 -25.03 9.10
C ASN A 194 -9.24 -24.23 10.39
N THR A 195 -8.11 -24.32 11.06
CA THR A 195 -7.78 -23.59 12.29
C THR A 195 -6.42 -22.92 12.19
N CYS A 196 -6.19 -21.86 12.96
CA CYS A 196 -4.89 -21.18 13.03
C CYS A 196 -3.77 -22.16 13.43
N GLU A 197 -4.02 -23.04 14.38
CA GLU A 197 -3.05 -24.05 14.82
C GLU A 197 -2.68 -25.04 13.69
N ASN A 198 -3.69 -25.58 13.00
CA ASN A 198 -3.46 -26.50 11.88
C ASN A 198 -2.72 -25.79 10.72
N LYS A 199 -3.01 -24.53 10.46
CA LYS A 199 -2.27 -23.73 9.48
C LYS A 199 -0.81 -23.57 9.88
N HIS A 200 -0.56 -23.29 11.16
CA HIS A 200 0.80 -23.17 11.69
C HIS A 200 1.58 -24.49 11.56
N GLN A 201 0.96 -25.61 11.89
CA GLN A 201 1.57 -26.94 11.74
C GLN A 201 1.86 -27.25 10.26
N LEU A 202 0.90 -26.99 9.36
CA LEU A 202 1.07 -27.20 7.93
C LEU A 202 2.17 -26.31 7.36
N PHE A 203 2.20 -25.02 7.74
CA PHE A 203 3.26 -24.09 7.34
C PHE A 203 4.65 -24.60 7.76
N ASN A 204 4.81 -25.03 9.00
CA ASN A 204 6.09 -25.56 9.49
C ASN A 204 6.51 -26.83 8.76
N SER A 205 5.57 -27.72 8.47
CA SER A 205 5.82 -28.95 7.71
C SER A 205 6.30 -28.63 6.28
N GLU A 206 5.62 -27.74 5.57
CA GLU A 206 5.99 -27.35 4.21
C GLU A 206 7.32 -26.57 4.18
N ARG A 207 7.53 -25.66 5.13
CA ARG A 207 8.79 -24.92 5.25
C ARG A 207 9.98 -25.85 5.48
N ASN A 208 9.83 -26.87 6.32
CA ASN A 208 10.91 -27.82 6.59
C ASN A 208 11.32 -28.63 5.37
N LYS A 209 10.36 -28.98 4.49
CA LYS A 209 10.67 -29.65 3.21
C LYS A 209 11.54 -28.80 2.28
N LEU A 210 11.45 -27.47 2.38
CA LEU A 210 12.25 -26.53 1.56
C LEU A 210 13.70 -26.38 2.10
N ILE A 211 13.92 -26.66 3.37
CA ILE A 211 15.27 -26.59 4.00
C ILE A 211 16.08 -27.87 3.71
N GLU A 212 15.42 -28.96 3.37
CA GLU A 212 16.03 -30.27 3.08
C GLU A 212 16.49 -30.43 1.62
N ILE A 213 16.31 -29.42 0.77
CA ILE A 213 16.77 -29.38 -0.63
C ILE A 213 18.03 -28.53 -0.75
#